data_2d1a269292d40a2496451edc6223aadb
#
_entry.id   2d1a269292d40a2496451edc6223aadb
#
_cell.length_a   1.000
_cell.length_b   1.000
_cell.length_c   1.000
_cell.angle_alpha   90.00
_cell.angle_beta   90.00
_cell.angle_gamma   90.00
#
_symmetry.space_group_name_H-M   'P 1'
#
loop_
_entity.id
_entity.type
_entity.pdbx_description
1 polymer ?
#
loop_
_entity_poly.entity_id
_entity_poly.type
_entity_poly.pdbx_seq_one_letter_code
_entity_poly.pdbx_strand_id
1 'polypeptide(L)'
;TTLMADIRTIIAMCKAGQVQEAYNLAKTDLANIPLSIMAQKEVGWALYYMIKGDAESGNYALLLQHFDELKSLDQITVQTDSMIYENVLFKIGGFLKNFVFPKDMDTPAKLSTLFQKLRNYTFNPSNGYSYLLNCYLNYENWQELLDFLDWWDFKNLTQADYTPYVNQNGQKMMTVAERAYIKKAKCLFILKDLGRIEEFLPDLENLMNNHPEMTWPGYCYGKLLISLGSTTEEALKVIVPFARKKANDYWVWQLISDVFAMDQEKQLACLLRAVHCRTQENFLGKVRIKLASIYIQRNQLDYAK
;
A
#
# COMPACT_ATOMS: atom_id res chain seq x y z
N THR A 1 -5.10 -49.46 -13.90
CA THR A 1 -4.27 -48.29 -13.57
C THR A 1 -4.89 -47.10 -14.26
N THR A 2 -5.70 -46.35 -13.53
CA THR A 2 -6.23 -45.05 -14.01
C THR A 2 -5.01 -44.15 -14.24
N LEU A 3 -4.80 -43.71 -15.48
CA LEU A 3 -3.73 -42.76 -15.77
C LEU A 3 -4.04 -41.50 -14.94
N MET A 4 -3.10 -41.10 -14.11
CA MET A 4 -3.16 -39.76 -13.45
C MET A 4 -3.18 -38.69 -14.54
N ALA A 5 -4.01 -37.68 -14.35
CA ALA A 5 -3.91 -36.47 -15.16
C ALA A 5 -2.52 -35.85 -14.95
N ASP A 6 -2.02 -35.13 -15.93
CA ASP A 6 -0.84 -34.29 -15.73
C ASP A 6 -1.25 -32.82 -15.59
N ILE A 7 -0.34 -32.01 -15.07
CA ILE A 7 -0.57 -30.57 -14.87
C ILE A 7 -1.02 -29.89 -16.18
N ARG A 8 -0.49 -30.31 -17.33
CA ARG A 8 -0.84 -29.74 -18.63
C ARG A 8 -2.29 -30.02 -18.99
N THR A 9 -2.77 -31.25 -18.70
CA THR A 9 -4.16 -31.63 -18.88
C THR A 9 -5.09 -30.78 -18.01
N ILE A 10 -4.78 -30.62 -16.72
CA ILE A 10 -5.56 -29.79 -15.81
C ILE A 10 -5.62 -28.34 -16.29
N ILE A 11 -4.48 -27.74 -16.67
CA ILE A 11 -4.43 -26.37 -17.19
C ILE A 11 -5.22 -26.25 -18.51
N ALA A 12 -5.12 -27.22 -19.40
CA ALA A 12 -5.84 -27.23 -20.68
C ALA A 12 -7.37 -27.28 -20.46
N MET A 13 -7.85 -28.14 -19.58
CA MET A 13 -9.25 -28.22 -19.19
C MET A 13 -9.75 -26.89 -18.62
N CYS A 14 -8.99 -26.29 -17.70
CA CYS A 14 -9.33 -24.99 -17.11
C CYS A 14 -9.42 -23.88 -18.18
N LYS A 15 -8.48 -23.84 -19.11
CA LYS A 15 -8.49 -22.88 -20.23
C LYS A 15 -9.65 -23.09 -21.19
N ALA A 16 -10.13 -24.33 -21.31
CA ALA A 16 -11.31 -24.68 -22.11
C ALA A 16 -12.64 -24.38 -21.38
N GLY A 17 -12.60 -23.82 -20.16
CA GLY A 17 -13.79 -23.51 -19.36
C GLY A 17 -14.29 -24.65 -18.46
N GLN A 18 -13.61 -25.80 -18.45
CA GLN A 18 -13.95 -26.99 -17.66
C GLN A 18 -13.27 -26.95 -16.29
N VAL A 19 -13.41 -25.82 -15.58
CA VAL A 19 -12.65 -25.58 -14.33
C VAL A 19 -13.08 -26.54 -13.22
N GLN A 20 -14.41 -26.76 -13.07
CA GLN A 20 -14.92 -27.64 -12.03
C GLN A 20 -14.54 -29.09 -12.28
N GLU A 21 -14.60 -29.54 -13.53
CA GLU A 21 -14.21 -30.90 -13.93
C GLU A 21 -12.71 -31.12 -13.70
N ALA A 22 -11.88 -30.15 -14.08
CA ALA A 22 -10.43 -30.18 -13.83
C ALA A 22 -10.11 -30.25 -12.34
N TYR A 23 -10.79 -29.45 -11.52
CA TYR A 23 -10.65 -29.48 -10.08
C TYR A 23 -11.06 -30.83 -9.47
N ASN A 24 -12.21 -31.38 -9.89
CA ASN A 24 -12.66 -32.70 -9.42
C ASN A 24 -11.69 -33.83 -9.79
N LEU A 25 -11.15 -33.77 -11.02
CA LEU A 25 -10.14 -34.73 -11.49
C LEU A 25 -8.86 -34.64 -10.63
N ALA A 26 -8.32 -33.45 -10.44
CA ALA A 26 -7.13 -33.21 -9.62
C ALA A 26 -7.34 -33.66 -8.18
N LYS A 27 -8.52 -33.40 -7.59
CA LYS A 27 -8.88 -33.87 -6.23
C LYS A 27 -8.96 -35.38 -6.14
N THR A 28 -9.44 -36.06 -7.18
CA THR A 28 -9.48 -37.53 -7.23
C THR A 28 -8.06 -38.10 -7.26
N ASP A 29 -7.17 -37.54 -8.05
CA ASP A 29 -5.77 -37.95 -8.12
C ASP A 29 -5.07 -37.73 -6.76
N LEU A 30 -5.31 -36.56 -6.12
CA LEU A 30 -4.78 -36.28 -4.80
C LEU A 30 -5.30 -37.26 -3.73
N ALA A 31 -6.59 -37.62 -3.76
CA ALA A 31 -7.17 -38.59 -2.84
C ALA A 31 -6.52 -39.97 -2.94
N ASN A 32 -6.14 -40.37 -4.15
CA ASN A 32 -5.45 -41.63 -4.42
C ASN A 32 -3.98 -41.61 -3.95
N ILE A 33 -3.31 -40.47 -4.04
CA ILE A 33 -1.90 -40.31 -3.66
C ILE A 33 -1.70 -39.00 -2.90
N PRO A 34 -2.10 -38.91 -1.62
CA PRO A 34 -2.15 -37.65 -0.87
C PRO A 34 -0.81 -36.92 -0.71
N LEU A 35 0.30 -37.66 -0.67
CA LEU A 35 1.64 -37.11 -0.51
C LEU A 35 2.36 -36.82 -1.85
N SER A 36 1.67 -36.99 -2.97
CA SER A 36 2.25 -36.72 -4.29
C SER A 36 2.37 -35.21 -4.52
N ILE A 37 3.60 -34.76 -4.70
CA ILE A 37 3.88 -33.37 -5.11
C ILE A 37 3.15 -33.03 -6.42
N MET A 38 3.13 -33.96 -7.36
CA MET A 38 2.46 -33.75 -8.66
C MET A 38 0.96 -33.58 -8.51
N ALA A 39 0.31 -34.47 -7.74
CA ALA A 39 -1.13 -34.35 -7.47
C ALA A 39 -1.47 -33.06 -6.73
N GLN A 40 -0.65 -32.62 -5.78
CA GLN A 40 -0.85 -31.32 -5.11
C GLN A 40 -0.64 -30.15 -6.06
N LYS A 41 0.31 -30.20 -7.01
CA LYS A 41 0.48 -29.19 -8.05
C LYS A 41 -0.74 -29.11 -8.97
N GLU A 42 -1.32 -30.23 -9.34
CA GLU A 42 -2.55 -30.29 -10.15
C GLU A 42 -3.69 -29.57 -9.44
N VAL A 43 -3.91 -29.88 -8.16
CA VAL A 43 -4.92 -29.20 -7.33
C VAL A 43 -4.59 -27.72 -7.19
N GLY A 44 -3.33 -27.35 -6.98
CA GLY A 44 -2.88 -25.96 -6.88
C GLY A 44 -3.22 -25.15 -8.14
N TRP A 45 -2.98 -25.70 -9.33
CA TRP A 45 -3.35 -25.05 -10.59
C TRP A 45 -4.87 -24.99 -10.78
N ALA A 46 -5.61 -26.03 -10.48
CA ALA A 46 -7.07 -26.00 -10.51
C ALA A 46 -7.64 -24.94 -9.56
N LEU A 47 -7.13 -24.85 -8.33
CA LEU A 47 -7.51 -23.84 -7.34
C LEU A 47 -7.19 -22.42 -7.84
N TYR A 48 -6.06 -22.20 -8.51
CA TYR A 48 -5.81 -20.90 -9.13
C TYR A 48 -6.93 -20.50 -10.09
N TYR A 49 -7.39 -21.41 -10.95
CA TYR A 49 -8.48 -21.11 -11.87
C TYR A 49 -9.84 -20.94 -11.17
N MET A 50 -10.11 -21.67 -10.06
CA MET A 50 -11.28 -21.45 -9.23
C MET A 50 -11.22 -20.03 -8.61
N ILE A 51 -10.11 -19.66 -7.98
CA ILE A 51 -9.89 -18.31 -7.40
C ILE A 51 -10.00 -17.22 -8.48
N LYS A 52 -9.50 -17.49 -9.69
CA LYS A 52 -9.67 -16.58 -10.83
C LYS A 52 -11.16 -16.32 -11.12
N GLY A 53 -11.96 -17.37 -11.24
CA GLY A 53 -13.39 -17.25 -11.48
C GLY A 53 -14.12 -16.53 -10.35
N ASP A 54 -13.80 -16.85 -9.10
CA ASP A 54 -14.40 -16.21 -7.92
C ASP A 54 -14.06 -14.71 -7.89
N ALA A 55 -12.80 -14.35 -8.13
CA ALA A 55 -12.35 -12.96 -8.15
C ALA A 55 -13.01 -12.17 -9.28
N GLU A 56 -13.12 -12.75 -10.46
CA GLU A 56 -13.72 -12.10 -11.64
C GLU A 56 -15.25 -11.96 -11.52
N SER A 57 -15.92 -12.86 -10.80
CA SER A 57 -17.35 -12.79 -10.50
C SER A 57 -17.72 -12.04 -9.22
N GLY A 58 -16.72 -11.61 -8.45
CA GLY A 58 -16.94 -10.91 -7.18
C GLY A 58 -17.41 -11.82 -6.03
N ASN A 59 -17.22 -13.14 -6.14
CA ASN A 59 -17.65 -14.09 -5.12
C ASN A 59 -16.62 -14.19 -3.99
N TYR A 60 -16.74 -13.28 -3.03
CA TYR A 60 -15.83 -13.19 -1.89
C TYR A 60 -15.74 -14.46 -1.04
N ALA A 61 -16.90 -15.10 -0.76
CA ALA A 61 -16.95 -16.29 0.09
C ALA A 61 -16.19 -17.47 -0.54
N LEU A 62 -16.42 -17.75 -1.83
CA LEU A 62 -15.72 -18.81 -2.53
C LEU A 62 -14.23 -18.50 -2.73
N LEU A 63 -13.88 -17.22 -3.00
CA LEU A 63 -12.48 -16.81 -3.08
C LEU A 63 -11.72 -17.14 -1.79
N LEU A 64 -12.29 -16.82 -0.63
CA LEU A 64 -11.69 -17.13 0.66
C LEU A 64 -11.59 -18.65 0.89
N GLN A 65 -12.64 -19.40 0.54
CA GLN A 65 -12.66 -20.86 0.69
C GLN A 65 -11.57 -21.52 -0.14
N HIS A 66 -11.47 -21.19 -1.43
CA HIS A 66 -10.45 -21.77 -2.31
C HIS A 66 -9.03 -21.31 -1.94
N PHE A 67 -8.88 -20.08 -1.42
CA PHE A 67 -7.60 -19.60 -0.92
C PHE A 67 -7.16 -20.35 0.34
N ASP A 68 -8.09 -20.67 1.25
CA ASP A 68 -7.80 -21.52 2.42
C ASP A 68 -7.42 -22.94 1.99
N GLU A 69 -8.11 -23.51 0.99
CA GLU A 69 -7.78 -24.83 0.47
C GLU A 69 -6.38 -24.86 -0.16
N LEU A 70 -5.99 -23.82 -0.88
CA LEU A 70 -4.61 -23.70 -1.40
C LEU A 70 -3.58 -23.77 -0.27
N LYS A 71 -3.88 -23.16 0.90
CA LYS A 71 -3.01 -23.22 2.08
C LYS A 71 -2.89 -24.63 2.67
N SER A 72 -3.89 -25.47 2.48
CA SER A 72 -3.89 -26.85 3.00
C SER A 72 -2.96 -27.81 2.22
N LEU A 73 -2.46 -27.40 1.05
CA LEU A 73 -1.51 -28.17 0.26
C LEU A 73 -0.11 -28.02 0.88
N ASP A 74 0.42 -29.10 1.46
CA ASP A 74 1.63 -29.08 2.25
C ASP A 74 2.91 -29.44 1.46
N GLN A 75 2.76 -30.02 0.27
CA GLN A 75 3.88 -30.41 -0.60
C GLN A 75 4.25 -29.35 -1.64
N ILE A 76 3.46 -28.28 -1.75
CA ILE A 76 3.77 -27.11 -2.57
C ILE A 76 3.84 -25.84 -1.71
N THR A 77 4.75 -24.97 -2.06
CA THR A 77 4.98 -23.70 -1.33
C THR A 77 5.16 -22.55 -2.30
N VAL A 78 5.09 -21.33 -1.78
CA VAL A 78 5.41 -20.12 -2.56
C VAL A 78 6.79 -20.24 -3.23
N GLN A 79 7.76 -20.86 -2.55
CA GLN A 79 9.14 -21.03 -3.03
C GLN A 79 9.26 -22.07 -4.13
N THR A 80 8.52 -23.19 -4.02
CA THR A 80 8.61 -24.29 -4.99
C THR A 80 7.71 -24.10 -6.21
N ASP A 81 6.58 -23.38 -6.04
CA ASP A 81 5.54 -23.21 -7.06
C ASP A 81 5.11 -21.74 -7.18
N SER A 82 6.08 -20.84 -7.20
CA SER A 82 5.91 -19.37 -7.16
C SER A 82 4.91 -18.85 -8.19
N MET A 83 4.81 -19.47 -9.38
CA MET A 83 3.91 -19.04 -10.43
C MET A 83 2.42 -19.19 -10.04
N ILE A 84 2.04 -20.24 -9.31
CA ILE A 84 0.67 -20.42 -8.82
C ILE A 84 0.34 -19.26 -7.88
N TYR A 85 1.19 -19.01 -6.89
CA TYR A 85 0.95 -18.01 -5.85
C TYR A 85 1.00 -16.58 -6.39
N GLU A 86 1.92 -16.27 -7.31
CA GLU A 86 1.96 -14.95 -7.96
C GLU A 86 0.68 -14.67 -8.74
N ASN A 87 0.21 -15.65 -9.53
CA ASN A 87 -1.04 -15.52 -10.26
C ASN A 87 -2.25 -15.35 -9.34
N VAL A 88 -2.29 -16.05 -8.20
CA VAL A 88 -3.33 -15.88 -7.18
C VAL A 88 -3.30 -14.46 -6.61
N LEU A 89 -2.11 -13.91 -6.31
CA LEU A 89 -1.99 -12.53 -5.82
C LEU A 89 -2.54 -11.49 -6.81
N PHE A 90 -2.31 -11.67 -8.12
CA PHE A 90 -2.93 -10.83 -9.14
C PHE A 90 -4.46 -10.89 -9.09
N LYS A 91 -5.05 -12.06 -8.86
CA LYS A 91 -6.50 -12.22 -8.79
C LYS A 91 -7.08 -11.60 -7.52
N ILE A 92 -6.43 -11.79 -6.39
CA ILE A 92 -6.81 -11.14 -5.13
C ILE A 92 -6.73 -9.61 -5.25
N GLY A 93 -5.65 -9.08 -5.82
CA GLY A 93 -5.53 -7.64 -6.08
C GLY A 93 -6.61 -7.11 -7.03
N GLY A 94 -6.91 -7.85 -8.10
CA GLY A 94 -8.01 -7.52 -9.02
C GLY A 94 -9.37 -7.52 -8.34
N PHE A 95 -9.63 -8.48 -7.46
CA PHE A 95 -10.84 -8.51 -6.63
C PHE A 95 -10.94 -7.27 -5.74
N LEU A 96 -9.86 -6.90 -5.04
CA LEU A 96 -9.83 -5.69 -4.21
C LEU A 96 -10.15 -4.44 -5.03
N LYS A 97 -9.56 -4.31 -6.20
CA LYS A 97 -9.77 -3.17 -7.08
C LYS A 97 -11.20 -3.06 -7.61
N ASN A 98 -11.81 -4.17 -7.98
CA ASN A 98 -13.07 -4.17 -8.73
C ASN A 98 -14.30 -4.33 -7.84
N PHE A 99 -14.21 -4.99 -6.69
CA PHE A 99 -15.35 -5.37 -5.85
C PHE A 99 -15.29 -4.86 -4.40
N VAL A 100 -14.12 -4.48 -3.92
CA VAL A 100 -13.98 -3.88 -2.59
C VAL A 100 -13.85 -2.35 -2.69
N PHE A 101 -13.38 -1.86 -3.81
CA PHE A 101 -13.42 -0.45 -4.16
C PHE A 101 -14.54 -0.21 -5.22
N PRO A 102 -15.54 0.68 -5.01
CA PRO A 102 -15.60 1.74 -4.00
C PRO A 102 -15.91 1.24 -2.59
N LYS A 103 -15.48 2.03 -1.60
CA LYS A 103 -15.52 1.70 -0.18
C LYS A 103 -16.97 1.70 0.34
N ASP A 104 -17.36 0.63 0.99
CA ASP A 104 -18.62 0.49 1.70
C ASP A 104 -18.39 0.19 3.20
N MET A 105 -19.46 -0.05 3.95
CA MET A 105 -19.37 -0.35 5.40
C MET A 105 -18.64 -1.67 5.68
N ASP A 106 -18.68 -2.62 4.75
CA ASP A 106 -18.07 -3.96 4.91
C ASP A 106 -16.60 -3.99 4.46
N THR A 107 -16.12 -2.93 3.80
CA THR A 107 -14.74 -2.85 3.29
C THR A 107 -13.67 -3.15 4.35
N PRO A 108 -13.69 -2.54 5.56
CA PRO A 108 -12.67 -2.82 6.57
C PRO A 108 -12.63 -4.30 6.97
N ALA A 109 -13.79 -4.93 7.17
CA ALA A 109 -13.90 -6.33 7.55
C ALA A 109 -13.36 -7.26 6.43
N LYS A 110 -13.69 -6.98 5.17
CA LYS A 110 -13.18 -7.74 4.02
C LYS A 110 -11.66 -7.64 3.90
N LEU A 111 -11.10 -6.43 4.05
CA LEU A 111 -9.64 -6.22 4.04
C LEU A 111 -8.95 -6.99 5.17
N SER A 112 -9.48 -6.90 6.39
CA SER A 112 -8.92 -7.56 7.56
C SER A 112 -8.95 -9.07 7.46
N THR A 113 -10.09 -9.65 7.04
CA THR A 113 -10.22 -11.09 6.84
C THR A 113 -9.25 -11.62 5.78
N LEU A 114 -9.14 -10.91 4.66
CA LEU A 114 -8.21 -11.28 3.59
C LEU A 114 -6.76 -11.15 4.05
N PHE A 115 -6.42 -10.09 4.78
CA PHE A 115 -5.09 -9.90 5.34
C PHE A 115 -4.72 -11.02 6.33
N GLN A 116 -5.63 -11.45 7.20
CA GLN A 116 -5.38 -12.56 8.12
C GLN A 116 -5.03 -13.87 7.38
N LYS A 117 -5.60 -14.10 6.20
CA LYS A 117 -5.25 -15.27 5.37
C LYS A 117 -3.92 -15.08 4.65
N LEU A 118 -3.66 -13.90 4.08
CA LEU A 118 -2.42 -13.57 3.39
C LEU A 118 -1.19 -13.69 4.30
N ARG A 119 -1.29 -13.24 5.55
CA ARG A 119 -0.17 -13.25 6.50
C ARG A 119 0.27 -14.65 6.94
N ASN A 120 -0.48 -15.70 6.59
CA ASN A 120 -0.07 -17.09 6.78
C ASN A 120 0.94 -17.58 5.72
N TYR A 121 1.26 -16.75 4.74
CA TYR A 121 2.24 -17.02 3.71
C TYR A 121 3.46 -16.12 3.86
N THR A 122 4.59 -16.59 3.33
CA THR A 122 5.79 -15.78 3.09
C THR A 122 5.97 -15.69 1.57
N PHE A 123 5.57 -14.57 0.99
CA PHE A 123 5.66 -14.36 -0.45
C PHE A 123 7.05 -13.90 -0.86
N ASN A 124 7.45 -14.29 -2.08
CA ASN A 124 8.67 -13.79 -2.70
C ASN A 124 8.39 -12.44 -3.39
N PRO A 125 9.41 -11.57 -3.53
CA PRO A 125 9.32 -10.41 -4.41
C PRO A 125 8.84 -10.82 -5.79
N SER A 126 7.75 -10.21 -6.26
CA SER A 126 7.16 -10.50 -7.57
C SER A 126 6.23 -9.37 -7.99
N ASN A 127 5.88 -9.32 -9.29
CA ASN A 127 4.91 -8.35 -9.79
C ASN A 127 3.53 -8.54 -9.16
N GLY A 128 3.12 -9.78 -8.90
CA GLY A 128 1.85 -10.09 -8.21
C GLY A 128 1.84 -9.59 -6.77
N TYR A 129 2.96 -9.73 -6.06
CA TYR A 129 3.07 -9.24 -4.68
C TYR A 129 3.07 -7.71 -4.62
N SER A 130 3.78 -7.05 -5.54
CA SER A 130 3.75 -5.59 -5.70
C SER A 130 2.36 -5.07 -6.10
N TYR A 131 1.64 -5.81 -6.97
CA TYR A 131 0.28 -5.45 -7.35
C TYR A 131 -0.69 -5.53 -6.16
N LEU A 132 -0.57 -6.56 -5.31
CA LEU A 132 -1.33 -6.66 -4.07
C LEU A 132 -1.09 -5.44 -3.16
N LEU A 133 0.20 -5.07 -2.94
CA LEU A 133 0.56 -3.86 -2.19
C LEU A 133 -0.15 -2.64 -2.76
N ASN A 134 -0.01 -2.42 -4.06
CA ASN A 134 -0.60 -1.26 -4.74
C ASN A 134 -2.12 -1.17 -4.57
N CYS A 135 -2.82 -2.32 -4.52
CA CYS A 135 -4.26 -2.36 -4.26
C CYS A 135 -4.59 -1.99 -2.81
N TYR A 136 -3.86 -2.50 -1.83
CA TYR A 136 -4.07 -2.15 -0.42
C TYR A 136 -3.78 -0.67 -0.11
N LEU A 137 -2.83 -0.05 -0.80
CA LEU A 137 -2.50 1.38 -0.63
C LEU A 137 -3.68 2.33 -0.95
N ASN A 138 -4.75 1.86 -1.56
CA ASN A 138 -5.97 2.64 -1.79
C ASN A 138 -6.86 2.79 -0.54
N TYR A 139 -6.59 2.02 0.51
CA TYR A 139 -7.42 1.96 1.73
C TYR A 139 -6.75 2.67 2.92
N GLU A 140 -6.36 3.93 2.74
CA GLU A 140 -5.58 4.70 3.72
C GLU A 140 -6.24 4.89 5.09
N ASN A 141 -7.55 4.72 5.18
CA ASN A 141 -8.31 4.82 6.44
C ASN A 141 -8.56 3.46 7.11
N TRP A 142 -8.07 2.37 6.51
CA TRP A 142 -8.16 1.05 7.12
C TRP A 142 -7.18 0.96 8.29
N GLN A 143 -7.69 0.60 9.48
CA GLN A 143 -6.92 0.65 10.73
C GLN A 143 -5.69 -0.26 10.74
N GLU A 144 -5.76 -1.40 10.06
CA GLU A 144 -4.65 -2.37 10.00
C GLU A 144 -3.66 -2.10 8.85
N LEU A 145 -3.78 -0.97 8.14
CA LEU A 145 -2.89 -0.68 7.02
C LEU A 145 -1.41 -0.68 7.42
N LEU A 146 -1.07 -0.11 8.59
CA LEU A 146 0.31 -0.10 9.07
C LEU A 146 0.84 -1.50 9.33
N ASP A 147 0.03 -2.37 9.95
CA ASP A 147 0.41 -3.76 10.22
C ASP A 147 0.54 -4.56 8.91
N PHE A 148 -0.31 -4.29 7.93
CA PHE A 148 -0.16 -4.84 6.59
C PHE A 148 1.16 -4.40 5.93
N LEU A 149 1.52 -3.11 6.00
CA LEU A 149 2.75 -2.58 5.41
C LEU A 149 4.00 -3.16 6.09
N ASP A 150 3.96 -3.37 7.41
CA ASP A 150 5.06 -4.00 8.14
C ASP A 150 5.20 -5.48 7.80
N TRP A 151 4.08 -6.21 7.68
CA TRP A 151 4.07 -7.60 7.23
C TRP A 151 4.57 -7.74 5.79
N TRP A 152 4.14 -6.84 4.89
CA TRP A 152 4.52 -6.86 3.48
C TRP A 152 6.04 -6.67 3.32
N ASP A 153 6.65 -5.88 4.17
CA ASP A 153 8.07 -5.54 4.26
C ASP A 153 8.64 -4.93 2.96
N PHE A 154 9.01 -3.65 3.01
CA PHE A 154 9.51 -2.89 1.85
C PHE A 154 10.82 -3.44 1.25
N LYS A 155 11.50 -4.39 1.93
CA LYS A 155 12.60 -5.16 1.35
C LYS A 155 12.15 -6.01 0.15
N ASN A 156 10.86 -6.29 0.03
CA ASN A 156 10.28 -7.01 -1.10
C ASN A 156 9.97 -6.11 -2.31
N LEU A 157 10.16 -4.80 -2.23
CA LEU A 157 10.03 -3.90 -3.36
C LEU A 157 11.05 -4.25 -4.45
N THR A 158 10.56 -4.35 -5.69
CA THR A 158 11.39 -4.66 -6.85
C THR A 158 11.84 -3.39 -7.56
N GLN A 159 12.80 -3.50 -8.46
CA GLN A 159 13.24 -2.36 -9.29
C GLN A 159 12.07 -1.71 -10.06
N ALA A 160 11.10 -2.50 -10.49
CA ALA A 160 9.92 -2.00 -11.17
C ALA A 160 9.06 -1.08 -10.28
N ASP A 161 9.03 -1.33 -8.96
CA ASP A 161 8.26 -0.53 -8.01
C ASP A 161 8.81 0.87 -7.81
N TYR A 162 10.09 1.10 -8.13
CA TYR A 162 10.74 2.42 -8.12
C TYR A 162 10.66 3.13 -9.46
N THR A 163 10.11 2.49 -10.50
CA THR A 163 10.02 3.05 -11.85
C THR A 163 8.73 3.82 -12.01
N PRO A 164 8.77 5.13 -12.35
CA PRO A 164 7.58 5.90 -12.67
C PRO A 164 6.88 5.34 -13.91
N TYR A 165 5.56 5.35 -13.90
CA TYR A 165 4.78 5.01 -15.08
C TYR A 165 3.94 6.21 -15.53
N VAL A 166 3.56 6.19 -16.80
CA VAL A 166 2.71 7.21 -17.41
C VAL A 166 1.33 6.61 -17.61
N ASN A 167 0.28 7.29 -17.13
CA ASN A 167 -1.09 6.83 -17.33
C ASN A 167 -1.56 7.08 -18.77
N GLN A 168 -2.77 6.62 -19.10
CA GLN A 168 -3.36 6.76 -20.44
C GLN A 168 -3.50 8.24 -20.90
N ASN A 169 -3.50 9.19 -19.97
CA ASN A 169 -3.60 10.62 -20.23
C ASN A 169 -2.21 11.30 -20.35
N GLY A 170 -1.14 10.54 -20.40
CA GLY A 170 0.23 11.08 -20.47
C GLY A 170 0.77 11.67 -19.15
N GLN A 171 0.08 11.47 -18.03
CA GLN A 171 0.52 11.97 -16.72
C GLN A 171 1.48 11.00 -16.06
N LYS A 172 2.62 11.52 -15.60
CA LYS A 172 3.58 10.75 -14.80
C LYS A 172 2.98 10.46 -13.42
N MET A 173 2.82 9.19 -13.13
CA MET A 173 2.27 8.72 -11.86
C MET A 173 3.37 8.45 -10.84
N MET A 174 3.01 8.63 -9.57
CA MET A 174 3.88 8.29 -8.45
C MET A 174 4.19 6.79 -8.45
N THR A 175 5.43 6.43 -8.15
CA THR A 175 5.86 5.02 -8.09
C THR A 175 5.15 4.27 -6.94
N VAL A 176 5.07 2.94 -7.05
CA VAL A 176 4.51 2.10 -5.96
C VAL A 176 5.33 2.28 -4.69
N ALA A 177 6.67 2.29 -4.81
CA ALA A 177 7.57 2.51 -3.68
C ALA A 177 7.30 3.85 -3.00
N GLU A 178 7.28 4.96 -3.74
CA GLU A 178 7.00 6.28 -3.16
C GLU A 178 5.65 6.32 -2.44
N ARG A 179 4.60 5.77 -3.05
CA ARG A 179 3.27 5.66 -2.42
C ARG A 179 3.29 4.87 -1.12
N ALA A 180 3.98 3.73 -1.11
CA ALA A 180 4.07 2.87 0.06
C ALA A 180 4.75 3.57 1.25
N TYR A 181 5.89 4.21 1.00
CA TYR A 181 6.61 4.98 2.03
C TYR A 181 5.78 6.15 2.57
N ILE A 182 5.11 6.89 1.69
CA ILE A 182 4.22 8.00 2.09
C ILE A 182 3.07 7.49 2.96
N LYS A 183 2.43 6.38 2.57
CA LYS A 183 1.31 5.81 3.34
C LYS A 183 1.77 5.32 4.71
N LYS A 184 2.92 4.66 4.80
CA LYS A 184 3.50 4.25 6.08
C LYS A 184 3.82 5.45 6.96
N ALA A 185 4.49 6.47 6.42
CA ALA A 185 4.76 7.71 7.14
C ALA A 185 3.49 8.38 7.66
N LYS A 186 2.42 8.42 6.84
CA LYS A 186 1.12 8.99 7.22
C LYS A 186 0.46 8.21 8.36
N CYS A 187 0.49 6.87 8.31
CA CYS A 187 -0.03 6.03 9.39
C CYS A 187 0.73 6.30 10.70
N LEU A 188 2.06 6.31 10.65
CA LEU A 188 2.91 6.57 11.81
C LEU A 188 2.67 7.96 12.41
N PHE A 189 2.51 8.98 11.57
CA PHE A 189 2.20 10.34 11.98
C PHE A 189 0.85 10.44 12.71
N ILE A 190 -0.18 9.74 12.20
CA ILE A 190 -1.52 9.72 12.78
C ILE A 190 -1.53 8.98 14.12
N LEU A 191 -0.87 7.82 14.19
CA LEU A 191 -0.80 6.98 15.38
C LEU A 191 0.10 7.57 16.47
N LYS A 192 1.02 8.48 16.11
CA LYS A 192 2.02 9.07 17.02
C LYS A 192 2.85 8.00 17.76
N ASP A 193 3.13 6.90 17.10
CA ASP A 193 3.99 5.84 17.62
C ASP A 193 5.46 6.24 17.43
N LEU A 194 6.02 6.88 18.45
CA LEU A 194 7.36 7.47 18.38
C LEU A 194 8.43 6.40 18.15
N GLY A 195 8.31 5.22 18.76
CA GLY A 195 9.27 4.13 18.58
C GLY A 195 9.31 3.64 17.13
N ARG A 196 8.15 3.37 16.55
CA ARG A 196 8.05 2.95 15.12
C ARG A 196 8.47 4.08 14.16
N ILE A 197 8.28 5.35 14.53
CA ILE A 197 8.79 6.48 13.74
C ILE A 197 10.32 6.46 13.73
N GLU A 198 10.97 6.33 14.89
CA GLU A 198 12.43 6.27 15.00
C GLU A 198 13.01 5.11 14.17
N GLU A 199 12.38 3.94 14.20
CA GLU A 199 12.78 2.78 13.42
C GLU A 199 12.63 2.99 11.90
N PHE A 200 11.63 3.77 11.48
CA PHE A 200 11.33 3.99 10.05
C PHE A 200 12.15 5.12 9.40
N LEU A 201 12.59 6.11 10.18
CA LEU A 201 13.30 7.27 9.65
C LEU A 201 14.55 6.91 8.83
N PRO A 202 15.42 5.95 9.23
CA PRO A 202 16.56 5.54 8.43
C PRO A 202 16.19 5.00 7.05
N ASP A 203 15.11 4.23 6.96
CA ASP A 203 14.63 3.67 5.69
C ASP A 203 14.12 4.79 4.76
N LEU A 204 13.40 5.77 5.33
CA LEU A 204 12.90 6.92 4.59
C LEU A 204 14.03 7.84 4.12
N GLU A 205 15.06 8.05 4.95
CA GLU A 205 16.26 8.80 4.58
C GLU A 205 17.03 8.11 3.43
N ASN A 206 17.15 6.79 3.49
CA ASN A 206 17.78 5.99 2.46
C ASN A 206 17.01 6.09 1.12
N LEU A 207 15.68 6.07 1.17
CA LEU A 207 14.84 6.32 -0.01
C LEU A 207 15.13 7.70 -0.61
N MET A 208 15.18 8.75 0.21
CA MET A 208 15.45 10.12 -0.23
C MET A 208 16.82 10.26 -0.90
N ASN A 209 17.83 9.61 -0.35
CA ASN A 209 19.21 9.64 -0.87
C ASN A 209 19.34 8.90 -2.20
N ASN A 210 18.68 7.76 -2.35
CA ASN A 210 18.73 6.94 -3.55
C ASN A 210 17.78 7.42 -4.66
N HIS A 211 16.72 8.15 -4.29
CA HIS A 211 15.67 8.63 -5.20
C HIS A 211 15.38 10.13 -4.97
N PRO A 212 16.36 11.01 -5.25
CA PRO A 212 16.22 12.46 -5.03
C PRO A 212 15.17 13.12 -5.93
N GLU A 213 14.70 12.42 -6.96
CA GLU A 213 13.59 12.84 -7.83
C GLU A 213 12.21 12.73 -7.13
N MET A 214 12.09 11.93 -6.09
CA MET A 214 10.87 11.81 -5.30
C MET A 214 10.72 13.01 -4.37
N THR A 215 9.58 13.68 -4.44
CA THR A 215 9.36 14.92 -3.68
C THR A 215 8.80 14.67 -2.28
N TRP A 216 7.83 13.76 -2.18
CA TRP A 216 7.03 13.59 -0.97
C TRP A 216 7.75 12.90 0.20
N PRO A 217 8.73 12.03 0.00
CA PRO A 217 9.48 11.44 1.12
C PRO A 217 10.12 12.50 2.03
N GLY A 218 10.68 13.58 1.47
CA GLY A 218 11.25 14.69 2.24
C GLY A 218 10.22 15.42 3.10
N TYR A 219 9.03 15.65 2.57
CA TYR A 219 7.91 16.21 3.32
C TYR A 219 7.51 15.30 4.49
N CYS A 220 7.37 14.00 4.24
CA CYS A 220 7.02 13.03 5.28
C CYS A 220 8.11 12.96 6.36
N TYR A 221 9.38 12.94 5.97
CA TYR A 221 10.50 12.93 6.90
C TYR A 221 10.46 14.14 7.83
N GLY A 222 10.27 15.34 7.30
CA GLY A 222 10.14 16.56 8.09
C GLY A 222 8.97 16.49 9.09
N LYS A 223 7.81 15.98 8.68
CA LYS A 223 6.65 15.79 9.58
C LYS A 223 6.93 14.81 10.71
N LEU A 224 7.60 13.71 10.42
CA LEU A 224 7.95 12.71 11.42
C LEU A 224 8.99 13.25 12.42
N LEU A 225 9.99 14.00 11.96
CA LEU A 225 10.94 14.68 12.85
C LEU A 225 10.24 15.65 13.81
N ILE A 226 9.29 16.45 13.33
CA ILE A 226 8.50 17.33 14.18
C ILE A 226 7.74 16.52 15.24
N SER A 227 7.16 15.38 14.86
CA SER A 227 6.44 14.50 15.78
C SER A 227 7.33 13.92 16.88
N LEU A 228 8.62 13.71 16.59
CA LEU A 228 9.62 13.26 17.58
C LEU A 228 10.11 14.39 18.50
N GLY A 229 9.65 15.63 18.30
CA GLY A 229 10.11 16.77 19.07
C GLY A 229 11.53 17.21 18.71
N SER A 230 11.99 16.95 17.50
CA SER A 230 13.28 17.43 16.99
C SER A 230 13.40 18.95 17.13
N THR A 231 14.63 19.43 17.29
CA THR A 231 14.88 20.88 17.34
C THR A 231 14.50 21.54 16.00
N THR A 232 14.21 22.84 16.05
CA THR A 232 13.94 23.64 14.85
C THR A 232 15.07 23.52 13.83
N GLU A 233 16.33 23.53 14.30
CA GLU A 233 17.52 23.43 13.46
C GLU A 233 17.60 22.06 12.74
N GLU A 234 17.39 20.96 13.47
CA GLU A 234 17.37 19.61 12.89
C GLU A 234 16.29 19.44 11.84
N ALA A 235 15.07 19.90 12.14
CA ALA A 235 13.96 19.84 11.20
C ALA A 235 14.22 20.69 9.94
N LEU A 236 14.70 21.91 10.08
CA LEU A 236 15.01 22.78 8.94
C LEU A 236 16.14 22.25 8.08
N LYS A 237 17.14 21.59 8.65
CA LYS A 237 18.25 20.99 7.93
C LYS A 237 17.78 20.00 6.86
N VAL A 238 16.71 19.27 7.16
CA VAL A 238 16.10 18.30 6.22
C VAL A 238 15.08 18.97 5.30
N ILE A 239 14.24 19.86 5.83
CA ILE A 239 13.11 20.43 5.11
C ILE A 239 13.57 21.48 4.07
N VAL A 240 14.53 22.33 4.40
CA VAL A 240 14.95 23.45 3.53
C VAL A 240 15.45 23.01 2.16
N PRO A 241 16.25 21.95 1.99
CA PRO A 241 16.72 21.54 0.67
C PRO A 241 15.59 21.23 -0.32
N PHE A 242 14.54 20.54 0.14
CA PHE A 242 13.42 20.26 -0.74
C PHE A 242 12.44 21.45 -0.83
N ALA A 243 12.28 22.24 0.25
CA ALA A 243 11.45 23.41 0.28
C ALA A 243 11.87 24.45 -0.77
N ARG A 244 13.16 24.61 -1.01
CA ARG A 244 13.69 25.50 -2.07
C ARG A 244 13.19 25.13 -3.46
N LYS A 245 13.04 23.82 -3.73
CA LYS A 245 12.50 23.33 -5.02
C LYS A 245 11.00 23.51 -5.15
N LYS A 246 10.29 23.70 -4.04
CA LYS A 246 8.83 23.76 -3.92
C LYS A 246 8.32 25.03 -3.25
N ALA A 247 9.10 26.11 -3.29
CA ALA A 247 8.80 27.37 -2.61
C ALA A 247 7.49 28.06 -3.04
N ASN A 248 6.94 27.66 -4.20
CA ASN A 248 5.66 28.15 -4.70
C ASN A 248 4.45 27.29 -4.26
N ASP A 249 4.69 26.19 -3.56
CA ASP A 249 3.64 25.31 -3.09
C ASP A 249 3.25 25.66 -1.64
N TYR A 250 1.96 25.90 -1.37
CA TYR A 250 1.46 26.33 -0.06
C TYR A 250 1.78 25.34 1.07
N TRP A 251 1.75 24.06 0.78
CA TRP A 251 1.97 22.99 1.76
C TRP A 251 3.40 22.96 2.32
N VAL A 252 4.38 23.47 1.58
CA VAL A 252 5.76 23.64 2.05
C VAL A 252 5.81 24.66 3.16
N TRP A 253 5.18 25.80 2.96
CA TRP A 253 5.13 26.87 3.96
C TRP A 253 4.30 26.48 5.20
N GLN A 254 3.24 25.70 4.98
CA GLN A 254 2.49 25.10 6.08
C GLN A 254 3.37 24.17 6.92
N LEU A 255 4.21 23.31 6.29
CA LEU A 255 5.13 22.44 6.99
C LEU A 255 6.19 23.25 7.76
N ILE A 256 6.78 24.29 7.15
CA ILE A 256 7.75 25.15 7.81
C ILE A 256 7.10 25.89 9.00
N SER A 257 5.84 26.27 8.88
CA SER A 257 5.10 26.89 10.00
C SER A 257 4.99 25.95 11.21
N ASP A 258 4.89 24.63 10.98
CA ASP A 258 4.84 23.63 12.04
C ASP A 258 6.19 23.49 12.76
N VAL A 259 7.31 23.68 12.06
CA VAL A 259 8.65 23.76 12.66
C VAL A 259 8.76 24.92 13.63
N PHE A 260 8.13 26.04 13.31
CA PHE A 260 8.12 27.26 14.14
C PHE A 260 6.94 27.33 15.13
N ALA A 261 6.39 26.20 15.57
CA ALA A 261 5.24 26.17 16.47
C ALA A 261 5.43 27.00 17.75
N MET A 262 6.67 27.15 18.24
CA MET A 262 7.01 27.94 19.43
C MET A 262 7.42 29.40 19.12
N ASP A 263 7.53 29.77 17.85
CA ASP A 263 7.84 31.11 17.36
C ASP A 263 6.69 31.66 16.56
N GLN A 264 5.74 32.30 17.21
CA GLN A 264 4.48 32.72 16.58
C GLN A 264 4.68 33.74 15.44
N GLU A 265 5.73 34.57 15.48
CA GLU A 265 6.02 35.53 14.43
C GLU A 265 6.45 34.81 13.13
N LYS A 266 7.38 33.86 13.26
CA LYS A 266 7.83 33.07 12.12
C LYS A 266 6.73 32.13 11.61
N GLN A 267 5.95 31.55 12.51
CA GLN A 267 4.79 30.73 12.16
C GLN A 267 3.78 31.54 11.33
N LEU A 268 3.44 32.76 11.79
CA LEU A 268 2.53 33.65 11.09
C LEU A 268 3.06 34.02 9.69
N ALA A 269 4.34 34.39 9.61
CA ALA A 269 4.98 34.74 8.33
C ALA A 269 4.91 33.58 7.32
N CYS A 270 5.16 32.36 7.77
CA CYS A 270 5.06 31.14 6.92
C CYS A 270 3.63 30.88 6.45
N LEU A 271 2.64 31.01 7.33
CA LEU A 271 1.23 30.78 6.97
C LEU A 271 0.72 31.87 6.00
N LEU A 272 1.10 33.14 6.20
CA LEU A 272 0.79 34.21 5.26
C LEU A 272 1.43 33.94 3.89
N ARG A 273 2.68 33.47 3.87
CA ARG A 273 3.32 33.07 2.60
C ARG A 273 2.57 31.92 1.92
N ALA A 274 2.07 30.94 2.69
CA ALA A 274 1.26 29.85 2.17
C ALA A 274 -0.01 30.35 1.46
N VAL A 275 -0.72 31.31 2.03
CA VAL A 275 -1.93 31.90 1.44
C VAL A 275 -1.62 32.63 0.12
N HIS A 276 -0.42 33.21 -0.02
CA HIS A 276 -0.01 33.90 -1.25
C HIS A 276 0.48 32.96 -2.35
N CYS A 277 0.59 31.67 -2.10
CA CYS A 277 0.90 30.70 -3.16
C CYS A 277 -0.29 30.52 -4.10
N ARG A 278 0.00 30.35 -5.40
CA ARG A 278 -1.04 30.08 -6.41
C ARG A 278 -1.62 28.68 -6.21
N THR A 279 -2.80 28.60 -5.59
CA THR A 279 -3.53 27.34 -5.39
C THR A 279 -5.03 27.60 -5.34
N GLN A 280 -5.82 26.53 -5.43
CA GLN A 280 -7.28 26.63 -5.26
C GLN A 280 -7.60 26.88 -3.78
N GLU A 281 -8.59 27.72 -3.51
CA GLU A 281 -8.95 28.15 -2.15
C GLU A 281 -9.34 27.01 -1.21
N ASN A 282 -9.96 25.96 -1.75
CA ASN A 282 -10.37 24.79 -0.99
C ASN A 282 -9.18 24.02 -0.36
N PHE A 283 -7.97 24.15 -0.90
CA PHE A 283 -6.78 23.55 -0.31
C PHE A 283 -6.20 24.35 0.88
N LEU A 284 -6.58 25.61 1.00
CA LEU A 284 -6.06 26.50 2.05
C LEU A 284 -6.83 26.42 3.38
N GLY A 285 -7.85 25.58 3.50
CA GLY A 285 -8.68 25.50 4.71
C GLY A 285 -7.88 25.31 5.99
N LYS A 286 -6.94 24.39 6.03
CA LYS A 286 -6.09 24.15 7.20
C LYS A 286 -5.16 25.32 7.52
N VAL A 287 -4.63 26.00 6.50
CA VAL A 287 -3.79 27.19 6.65
C VAL A 287 -4.60 28.33 7.26
N ARG A 288 -5.80 28.57 6.75
CA ARG A 288 -6.71 29.61 7.25
C ARG A 288 -7.14 29.37 8.70
N ILE A 289 -7.44 28.11 9.07
CA ILE A 289 -7.76 27.77 10.47
C ILE A 289 -6.59 28.09 11.41
N LYS A 290 -5.36 27.76 11.02
CA LYS A 290 -4.17 28.08 11.81
C LYS A 290 -3.96 29.58 11.93
N LEU A 291 -4.13 30.34 10.82
CA LEU A 291 -4.05 31.81 10.84
C LEU A 291 -5.11 32.41 11.76
N ALA A 292 -6.36 31.98 11.65
CA ALA A 292 -7.44 32.46 12.50
C ALA A 292 -7.14 32.18 13.99
N SER A 293 -6.62 30.98 14.31
CA SER A 293 -6.23 30.65 15.69
C SER A 293 -5.16 31.58 16.24
N ILE A 294 -4.14 31.93 15.44
CA ILE A 294 -3.08 32.87 15.86
C ILE A 294 -3.65 34.27 16.08
N TYR A 295 -4.49 34.77 15.17
CA TYR A 295 -5.10 36.09 15.31
C TYR A 295 -6.04 36.19 16.51
N ILE A 296 -6.81 35.14 16.82
CA ILE A 296 -7.64 35.06 18.01
C ILE A 296 -6.76 35.12 19.28
N GLN A 297 -5.66 34.36 19.35
CA GLN A 297 -4.73 34.41 20.48
C GLN A 297 -4.10 35.79 20.69
N ARG A 298 -3.92 36.56 19.61
CA ARG A 298 -3.42 37.93 19.62
C ARG A 298 -4.49 38.99 19.88
N ASN A 299 -5.73 38.58 20.06
CA ASN A 299 -6.89 39.47 20.17
C ASN A 299 -7.10 40.38 18.93
N GLN A 300 -6.68 39.89 17.77
CA GLN A 300 -6.80 40.56 16.45
C GLN A 300 -7.98 39.98 15.66
N LEU A 301 -9.18 40.09 16.23
CA LEU A 301 -10.39 39.40 15.73
C LEU A 301 -10.80 39.77 14.31
N ASP A 302 -10.47 40.98 13.84
CA ASP A 302 -10.81 41.43 12.48
C ASP A 302 -10.02 40.69 11.40
N TYR A 303 -8.83 40.19 11.74
CA TYR A 303 -8.02 39.39 10.83
C TYR A 303 -8.34 37.89 10.91
N ALA A 304 -9.11 37.47 11.91
CA ALA A 304 -9.48 36.07 12.10
C ALA A 304 -10.72 35.63 11.31
N LYS A 305 -11.42 36.59 10.72
CA LYS A 305 -12.62 36.38 9.86
C LYS A 305 -12.19 35.97 8.45
#